data_c1ef3899f1f63d8b3632a02e99e1cdb1
#
_entry.id   c1ef3899f1f63d8b3632a02e99e1cdb1
#
_cell.length_a   1.000
_cell.length_b   1.000
_cell.length_c   1.000
_cell.angle_alpha   90.00
_cell.angle_beta   90.00
_cell.angle_gamma   90.00
#
_symmetry.space_group_name_H-M   'P 1'
#
loop_
_entity.id
_entity.type
_entity.pdbx_description
1 polymer ?
#
loop_
_entity_poly.entity_id
_entity_poly.type
_entity_poly.pdbx_seq_one_letter_code
_entity_poly.pdbx_strand_id
1 'polypeptide(L)'
;LTLRADAGPVEGARVALVSRANAVLGEAVTDAEGVARFDAGLSRGEGGEAPALVTAVTGAAEAEGGAPGDLAFLSLLDPAFDLSDRGVEGRPAAGAVDAYLFADRGAYRAGETVHAVALLR
;
A
#
# COMPACT_ATOMS: atom_id res chain seq x y z
N LEU A 1 -2.51 -5.88 -9.20
CA LEU A 1 -3.90 -5.49 -8.92
C LEU A 1 -4.81 -6.56 -9.48
N THR A 2 -5.63 -7.20 -8.65
CA THR A 2 -6.65 -8.16 -9.10
C THR A 2 -8.00 -7.46 -9.16
N LEU A 3 -8.61 -7.43 -10.33
CA LEU A 3 -9.95 -6.86 -10.53
C LEU A 3 -11.00 -7.94 -10.84
N ARG A 4 -10.61 -9.24 -10.83
CA ARG A 4 -11.49 -10.35 -11.11
C ARG A 4 -12.01 -11.02 -9.84
N ALA A 5 -13.20 -11.57 -9.89
CA ALA A 5 -13.79 -12.34 -8.80
C ALA A 5 -13.00 -13.62 -8.44
N ASP A 6 -12.19 -14.13 -9.36
CA ASP A 6 -11.31 -15.29 -9.20
C ASP A 6 -9.91 -14.94 -8.66
N ALA A 7 -9.67 -13.67 -8.34
CA ALA A 7 -8.37 -13.14 -7.92
C ALA A 7 -7.22 -13.38 -8.92
N GLY A 8 -7.54 -13.63 -10.19
CA GLY A 8 -6.54 -13.78 -11.25
C GLY A 8 -5.89 -12.44 -11.62
N PRO A 9 -4.68 -12.47 -12.23
CA PRO A 9 -4.03 -11.25 -12.71
C PRO A 9 -4.83 -10.62 -13.86
N VAL A 10 -4.79 -9.30 -13.95
CA VAL A 10 -5.41 -8.55 -15.04
C VAL A 10 -4.31 -7.86 -15.83
N GLU A 11 -4.10 -8.31 -17.07
CA GLU A 11 -3.21 -7.68 -18.03
C GLU A 11 -3.91 -6.52 -18.74
N GLY A 12 -3.15 -5.47 -19.10
CA GLY A 12 -3.63 -4.36 -19.90
C GLY A 12 -4.47 -3.34 -19.12
N ALA A 13 -4.57 -3.43 -17.79
CA ALA A 13 -5.22 -2.41 -16.99
C ALA A 13 -4.35 -1.14 -16.95
N ARG A 14 -4.95 0.02 -17.20
CA ARG A 14 -4.30 1.32 -17.05
C ARG A 14 -4.31 1.71 -15.59
N VAL A 15 -3.13 1.92 -15.03
CA VAL A 15 -2.94 2.32 -13.63
C VAL A 15 -2.36 3.72 -13.61
N ALA A 16 -3.01 4.63 -12.86
CA ALA A 16 -2.53 6.00 -12.67
C ALA A 16 -2.19 6.27 -11.21
N LEU A 17 -1.07 6.95 -10.99
CA LEU A 17 -0.69 7.51 -9.70
C LEU A 17 -1.12 8.96 -9.66
N VAL A 18 -1.94 9.31 -8.67
CA VAL A 18 -2.57 10.63 -8.55
C VAL A 18 -2.09 11.31 -7.28
N SER A 19 -1.78 12.60 -7.37
CA SER A 19 -1.33 13.43 -6.26
C SER A 19 -2.49 13.91 -5.38
N ARG A 20 -2.14 14.51 -4.24
CA ARG A 20 -3.11 15.19 -3.34
C ARG A 20 -3.83 16.35 -4.03
N ALA A 21 -3.20 17.02 -4.98
CA ALA A 21 -3.81 18.06 -5.79
C ALA A 21 -4.63 17.52 -6.98
N ASN A 22 -4.89 16.21 -7.02
CA ASN A 22 -5.62 15.53 -8.08
C ASN A 22 -4.96 15.63 -9.47
N ALA A 23 -3.64 15.78 -9.51
CA ALA A 23 -2.87 15.72 -10.75
C ALA A 23 -2.34 14.30 -10.98
N VAL A 24 -2.36 13.81 -12.22
CA VAL A 24 -1.74 12.54 -12.60
C VAL A 24 -0.23 12.71 -12.57
N LEU A 25 0.44 11.98 -11.68
CA LEU A 25 1.90 11.97 -11.55
C LEU A 25 2.56 11.04 -12.58
N GLY A 26 1.90 9.96 -12.92
CA GLY A 26 2.36 8.99 -13.91
C GLY A 26 1.33 7.91 -14.17
N GLU A 27 1.48 7.26 -15.32
CA GLU A 27 0.63 6.15 -15.74
C GLU A 27 1.49 4.94 -16.12
N ALA A 28 0.96 3.75 -15.90
CA ALA A 28 1.55 2.49 -16.30
C ALA A 28 0.45 1.50 -16.69
N VAL A 29 0.81 0.47 -17.46
CA VAL A 29 -0.11 -0.60 -17.85
C VAL A 29 0.35 -1.89 -17.17
N THR A 30 -0.59 -2.70 -16.71
CA THR A 30 -0.27 -3.99 -16.09
C THR A 30 0.23 -5.00 -17.12
N ASP A 31 1.26 -5.75 -16.74
CA ASP A 31 1.79 -6.89 -17.50
C ASP A 31 0.91 -8.16 -17.33
N ALA A 32 1.35 -9.28 -17.91
CA ALA A 32 0.65 -10.56 -17.84
C ALA A 32 0.50 -11.11 -16.41
N GLU A 33 1.37 -10.68 -15.51
CA GLU A 33 1.32 -10.99 -14.08
C GLU A 33 0.44 -10.00 -13.29
N GLY A 34 -0.21 -9.03 -13.96
CA GLY A 34 -1.05 -8.02 -13.34
C GLY A 34 -0.26 -6.92 -12.60
N VAL A 35 1.00 -6.72 -12.94
CA VAL A 35 1.89 -5.77 -12.25
C VAL A 35 2.12 -4.53 -13.11
N ALA A 36 1.86 -3.36 -12.54
CA ALA A 36 2.24 -2.06 -13.11
C ALA A 36 3.43 -1.49 -12.36
N ARG A 37 4.44 -0.99 -13.06
CA ARG A 37 5.66 -0.41 -12.50
C ARG A 37 5.76 1.06 -12.81
N PHE A 38 6.03 1.86 -11.79
CA PHE A 38 6.21 3.28 -11.88
C PHE A 38 7.68 3.66 -11.64
N ASP A 39 8.10 4.80 -12.19
CA ASP A 39 9.40 5.38 -11.87
C ASP A 39 9.43 5.78 -10.38
N ALA A 40 10.50 5.39 -9.68
CA ALA A 40 10.69 5.68 -8.26
C ALA A 40 10.72 7.19 -7.94
N GLY A 41 11.02 8.03 -8.91
CA GLY A 41 10.99 9.50 -8.77
C GLY A 41 9.59 10.05 -8.48
N LEU A 42 8.54 9.40 -8.96
CA LEU A 42 7.16 9.85 -8.82
C LEU A 42 6.64 9.81 -7.38
N SER A 43 7.27 9.05 -6.51
CA SER A 43 6.89 8.94 -5.09
C SER A 43 7.50 10.03 -4.19
N ARG A 44 8.34 10.93 -4.73
CA ARG A 44 9.10 11.91 -3.94
C ARG A 44 8.43 13.28 -3.80
N GLY A 45 7.26 13.48 -4.42
CA GLY A 45 6.51 14.72 -4.32
C GLY A 45 6.09 15.04 -2.88
N GLU A 46 6.04 16.35 -2.57
CA GLU A 46 5.62 16.86 -1.25
C GLU A 46 4.37 17.75 -1.40
N GLY A 47 3.67 17.99 -0.29
CA GLY A 47 2.49 18.85 -0.28
C GLY A 47 1.40 18.36 -1.25
N GLY A 48 0.99 19.23 -2.17
CA GLY A 48 -0.01 18.91 -3.20
C GLY A 48 0.47 17.92 -4.24
N GLU A 49 1.77 17.82 -4.47
CA GLU A 49 2.39 16.87 -5.41
C GLU A 49 2.69 15.51 -4.78
N ALA A 50 2.46 15.35 -3.48
CA ALA A 50 2.63 14.06 -2.82
C ALA A 50 1.64 13.03 -3.39
N PRO A 51 2.06 11.79 -3.63
CA PRO A 51 1.17 10.71 -4.06
C PRO A 51 0.05 10.48 -3.03
N ALA A 52 -1.18 10.31 -3.50
CA ALA A 52 -2.34 10.17 -2.64
C ALA A 52 -3.25 9.01 -3.04
N LEU A 53 -3.34 8.69 -4.32
CA LEU A 53 -4.28 7.72 -4.84
C LEU A 53 -3.67 6.94 -6.00
N VAL A 54 -3.96 5.65 -6.05
CA VAL A 54 -3.75 4.82 -7.23
C VAL A 54 -5.11 4.45 -7.79
N THR A 55 -5.30 4.67 -9.08
CA THR A 55 -6.49 4.20 -9.80
C THR A 55 -6.11 3.16 -10.84
N ALA A 56 -6.98 2.20 -11.09
CA ALA A 56 -6.80 1.22 -12.14
C ALA A 56 -8.11 1.05 -12.92
N VAL A 57 -8.00 1.08 -14.24
CA VAL A 57 -9.14 0.98 -15.14
C VAL A 57 -8.88 -0.11 -16.16
N THR A 58 -9.86 -1.00 -16.36
CA THR A 58 -9.87 -2.00 -17.44
C THR A 58 -10.90 -1.63 -18.50
N GLY A 59 -10.63 -2.04 -19.73
CA GLY A 59 -11.50 -1.75 -20.87
C GLY A 59 -11.23 -0.37 -21.48
N ALA A 60 -11.74 -0.14 -22.67
CA ALA A 60 -11.62 1.14 -23.36
C ALA A 60 -12.64 2.13 -22.76
N ALA A 61 -12.22 2.92 -21.82
CA ALA A 61 -13.02 4.05 -21.29
C ALA A 61 -13.40 5.08 -22.37
N GLU A 62 -12.88 4.94 -23.57
CA GLU A 62 -12.99 5.92 -24.67
C GLU A 62 -13.69 5.39 -25.95
N ALA A 63 -14.18 4.15 -25.98
CA ALA A 63 -14.96 3.69 -27.10
C ALA A 63 -16.43 4.08 -26.92
N GLU A 64 -16.94 4.97 -27.76
CA GLU A 64 -18.38 5.22 -27.88
C GLU A 64 -19.11 3.88 -28.08
N GLY A 65 -19.89 3.44 -27.09
CA GLY A 65 -20.63 2.18 -27.10
C GLY A 65 -19.86 0.95 -26.58
N GLY A 66 -18.66 1.10 -26.05
CA GLY A 66 -17.93 0.02 -25.34
C GLY A 66 -18.59 -0.34 -24.01
N ALA A 67 -18.45 -1.61 -23.58
CA ALA A 67 -18.87 -2.01 -22.25
C ALA A 67 -18.14 -1.14 -21.21
N PRO A 68 -18.83 -0.70 -20.14
CA PRO A 68 -18.20 0.10 -19.11
C PRO A 68 -16.99 -0.68 -18.54
N GLY A 69 -15.83 -0.04 -18.56
CA GLY A 69 -14.63 -0.61 -17.97
C GLY A 69 -14.80 -0.71 -16.45
N ASP A 70 -14.08 -1.65 -15.86
CA ASP A 70 -14.05 -1.79 -14.40
C ASP A 70 -13.07 -0.79 -13.83
N LEU A 71 -13.42 -0.16 -12.69
CA LEU A 71 -12.61 0.83 -11.99
C LEU A 71 -12.31 0.35 -10.58
N ALA A 72 -11.05 0.34 -10.22
CA ALA A 72 -10.61 0.18 -8.83
C ALA A 72 -9.73 1.35 -8.41
N PHE A 73 -9.73 1.64 -7.11
CA PHE A 73 -8.83 2.65 -6.54
C PHE A 73 -8.28 2.20 -5.20
N LEU A 74 -7.12 2.76 -4.85
CA LEU A 74 -6.45 2.55 -3.57
C LEU A 74 -5.96 3.89 -3.04
N SER A 75 -6.42 4.28 -1.85
CA SER A 75 -5.89 5.42 -1.12
C SER A 75 -4.50 5.07 -0.58
N LEU A 76 -3.53 5.96 -0.79
CA LEU A 76 -2.19 5.87 -0.19
C LEU A 76 -2.09 6.65 1.12
N LEU A 77 -3.15 7.38 1.49
CA LEU A 77 -3.24 8.17 2.70
C LEU A 77 -3.84 7.39 3.86
N ASP A 78 -4.61 6.36 3.55
CA ASP A 78 -5.21 5.49 4.55
C ASP A 78 -4.21 4.43 5.00
N PRO A 79 -4.25 4.02 6.28
CA PRO A 79 -3.43 2.91 6.73
C PRO A 79 -3.76 1.64 5.92
N ALA A 80 -2.72 0.91 5.51
CA ALA A 80 -2.86 -0.29 4.68
C ALA A 80 -3.73 -1.37 5.34
N PHE A 81 -3.87 -1.31 6.65
CA PHE A 81 -4.68 -2.22 7.44
C PHE A 81 -5.23 -1.46 8.65
N ASP A 82 -6.51 -1.11 8.63
CA ASP A 82 -7.17 -0.44 9.75
C ASP A 82 -7.83 -1.50 10.64
N LEU A 83 -7.27 -1.69 11.82
CA LEU A 83 -7.82 -2.52 12.90
C LEU A 83 -8.18 -1.66 14.11
N SER A 84 -8.35 -0.37 13.96
CA SER A 84 -8.63 0.58 15.04
C SER A 84 -9.91 0.21 15.80
N ASP A 85 -10.91 -0.33 15.12
CA ASP A 85 -12.15 -0.86 15.70
C ASP A 85 -11.91 -2.09 16.61
N ARG A 86 -10.76 -2.75 16.48
CA ARG A 86 -10.35 -3.91 17.28
C ARG A 86 -9.27 -3.59 18.30
N GLY A 87 -8.95 -2.30 18.50
CA GLY A 87 -7.95 -1.87 19.45
C GLY A 87 -6.50 -2.24 19.06
N VAL A 88 -6.26 -2.55 17.78
CA VAL A 88 -4.93 -2.83 17.24
C VAL A 88 -4.50 -1.62 16.40
N GLU A 89 -3.88 -0.65 17.05
CA GLU A 89 -3.20 0.43 16.36
C GLU A 89 -1.88 -0.10 15.81
N GLY A 90 -1.66 0.08 14.52
CA GLY A 90 -0.42 -0.30 13.87
C GLY A 90 0.77 0.45 14.51
N ARG A 91 1.94 -0.18 14.52
CA ARG A 91 3.17 0.45 14.98
C ARG A 91 3.55 1.59 14.02
N PRO A 92 3.94 2.78 14.54
CA PRO A 92 4.49 3.85 13.70
C PRO A 92 5.63 3.34 12.83
N ALA A 93 5.82 3.97 11.65
CA ALA A 93 6.93 3.63 10.78
C ALA A 93 8.27 3.71 11.55
N ALA A 94 9.11 2.70 11.36
CA ALA A 94 10.41 2.65 12.03
C ALA A 94 11.30 3.81 11.57
N GLY A 95 12.07 4.37 12.51
CA GLY A 95 13.12 5.34 12.21
C GLY A 95 14.34 4.68 11.56
N ALA A 96 15.51 5.35 11.69
CA ALA A 96 16.78 4.84 11.17
C ALA A 96 17.22 3.50 11.78
N VAL A 97 16.73 3.19 12.97
CA VAL A 97 16.94 1.92 13.67
C VAL A 97 15.58 1.39 14.11
N ASP A 98 15.29 0.16 13.75
CA ASP A 98 14.11 -0.56 14.20
C ASP A 98 14.53 -1.63 15.21
N ALA A 99 13.93 -1.60 16.41
CA ALA A 99 14.24 -2.53 17.47
C ALA A 99 12.99 -3.23 17.98
N TYR A 100 13.05 -4.53 18.07
CA TYR A 100 12.02 -5.35 18.69
C TYR A 100 12.62 -6.15 19.85
N LEU A 101 12.08 -5.93 21.07
CA LEU A 101 12.51 -6.60 22.27
C LEU A 101 11.41 -7.53 22.79
N PHE A 102 11.74 -8.75 23.13
CA PHE A 102 10.83 -9.68 23.78
C PHE A 102 11.55 -10.49 24.85
N ALA A 103 10.79 -10.90 25.86
CA ALA A 103 11.27 -11.70 26.96
C ALA A 103 10.61 -13.07 26.97
N ASP A 104 11.20 -14.03 27.68
CA ASP A 104 10.67 -15.38 27.86
C ASP A 104 9.32 -15.40 28.61
N ARG A 105 9.02 -14.34 29.40
CA ARG A 105 7.77 -14.19 30.16
C ARG A 105 7.32 -12.72 30.19
N GLY A 106 6.02 -12.51 30.37
CA GLY A 106 5.44 -11.17 30.52
C GLY A 106 5.52 -10.57 31.93
N ALA A 107 5.88 -11.36 32.95
CA ALA A 107 5.99 -10.90 34.34
C ALA A 107 7.07 -11.67 35.08
N TYR A 108 7.81 -10.96 35.94
CA TYR A 108 8.91 -11.48 36.77
C TYR A 108 8.73 -11.04 38.21
N ARG A 109 9.23 -11.83 39.14
CA ARG A 109 9.31 -11.48 40.56
C ARG A 109 10.63 -10.74 40.82
N ALA A 110 10.67 -9.96 41.86
CA ALA A 110 11.89 -9.28 42.29
C ALA A 110 13.00 -10.31 42.55
N GLY A 111 14.18 -10.12 41.94
CA GLY A 111 15.32 -11.02 42.03
C GLY A 111 15.38 -12.15 41.02
N GLU A 112 14.36 -12.34 40.16
CA GLU A 112 14.43 -13.29 39.06
C GLU A 112 15.30 -12.77 37.89
N THR A 113 15.96 -13.69 37.21
CA THR A 113 16.71 -13.36 35.99
C THR A 113 15.75 -13.21 34.82
N VAL A 114 15.88 -12.12 34.06
CA VAL A 114 15.14 -11.85 32.83
C VAL A 114 15.96 -12.34 31.65
N HIS A 115 15.40 -13.23 30.85
CA HIS A 115 15.96 -13.61 29.57
C HIS A 115 15.23 -12.83 28.46
N ALA A 116 15.95 -11.95 27.80
CA ALA A 116 15.42 -11.10 26.76
C ALA A 116 16.21 -11.25 25.46
N VAL A 117 15.51 -11.16 24.33
CA VAL A 117 16.09 -11.16 22.99
C VAL A 117 15.71 -9.84 22.31
N ALA A 118 16.69 -9.17 21.72
CA ALA A 118 16.49 -7.98 20.91
C ALA A 118 16.80 -8.28 19.44
N LEU A 119 15.87 -7.93 18.56
CA LEU A 119 16.08 -7.90 17.13
C LEU A 119 16.27 -6.45 16.71
N LEU A 120 17.40 -6.16 16.10
CA LEU A 120 17.73 -4.84 15.55
C LEU A 120 17.78 -4.91 14.03
N ARG A 121 17.14 -3.94 13.36
CA ARG A 121 17.10 -3.84 11.90
C ARG A 121 17.31 -2.40 11.46
#